data_abe5f28878fd2752c62de7fc343c3f15
#
_entry.id   abe5f28878fd2752c62de7fc343c3f15
#
_cell.length_a   1.000
_cell.length_b   1.000
_cell.length_c   1.000
_cell.angle_alpha   90.00
_cell.angle_beta   90.00
_cell.angle_gamma   90.00
#
_symmetry.space_group_name_H-M   'P 1'
#
loop_
_entity.id
_entity.type
_entity.pdbx_description
1 polymer ?
#
loop_
_entity_poly.entity_id
_entity_poly.type
_entity_poly.pdbx_seq_one_letter_code
_entity_poly.pdbx_strand_id
1 'polypeptide(L)'
;MTSWNTLLSPIMRIEPLRRQSLVTLFTTLALTAVGFLSTMYFAHAVGESVLGAYFLFLAYFNTLNLIFDGGLGGAIVKRISEGREIDEHFTAAFVMRILLVGISIILIIFARPILENIDRSGVSSWLFIALIIGIFWSSVSNGNYGSGKVGLNQTCGFINSASCVVFQVIAVYLGYGVNGLAGGFIFGMIAATIIGFRFLDLRIKRFNAGHLKSIFSYSFWIFLASSGSLVFSYADTIIIGYFLKTADVGIYRVLFQFTTAATFTTTAMSTVLFPKVSSWNANGELEMAENAFSKGVTYSLLLAVPVFVGGVLLGDKMLYFFYGESFAQGAKTFYVLLVVQLVNVFMFLQTMYLNALNRPKESFKVTAVAAAANIVLDFMLIPVIGIIGAAIATLITMTMNSFLAYLALRRIISLKLEFQGIRNILIASIIMGLGVRCYRVLVPLSNIWLTLIPIMFGAILYIFLLLKLDTNIRDELIQIGKQIGFQ
;
A
#
# COMPACT_ATOMS: atom_id res chain seq x y z
N MET A 1 12.17 35.79 -11.45
CA MET A 1 10.82 35.19 -11.18
C MET A 1 10.04 34.75 -12.45
N THR A 2 10.62 34.84 -13.63
CA THR A 2 9.92 34.62 -14.93
C THR A 2 10.07 33.23 -15.55
N SER A 3 10.94 32.34 -15.05
CA SER A 3 11.16 31.04 -15.68
C SER A 3 10.23 29.90 -15.18
N TRP A 4 9.67 30.01 -13.97
CA TRP A 4 8.75 28.99 -13.43
C TRP A 4 7.35 29.08 -14.00
N ASN A 5 6.89 30.30 -14.38
CA ASN A 5 5.56 30.48 -14.96
C ASN A 5 5.44 29.91 -16.38
N THR A 6 6.53 29.85 -17.15
CA THR A 6 6.53 29.25 -18.49
C THR A 6 6.52 27.73 -18.47
N LEU A 7 7.15 27.10 -17.47
CA LEU A 7 7.13 25.63 -17.28
C LEU A 7 5.79 25.11 -16.75
N LEU A 8 5.08 25.93 -15.94
CA LEU A 8 3.81 25.54 -15.35
C LEU A 8 2.58 25.93 -16.21
N SER A 9 2.76 26.77 -17.23
CA SER A 9 1.66 27.26 -18.08
C SER A 9 0.92 26.15 -18.85
N PRO A 10 1.54 25.06 -19.35
CA PRO A 10 0.82 23.97 -19.98
C PRO A 10 -0.04 23.18 -18.97
N ILE A 11 0.46 23.00 -17.74
CA ILE A 11 -0.24 22.28 -16.67
C ILE A 11 -1.43 23.09 -16.14
N MET A 12 -1.33 24.42 -16.15
CA MET A 12 -2.39 25.32 -15.71
C MET A 12 -3.58 25.41 -16.70
N ARG A 13 -3.40 24.98 -17.96
CA ARG A 13 -4.46 24.90 -18.97
C ARG A 13 -5.32 23.64 -18.90
N ILE A 14 -4.91 22.63 -18.09
CA ILE A 14 -5.64 21.38 -17.91
C ILE A 14 -6.80 21.63 -16.94
N GLU A 15 -7.96 21.03 -17.19
CA GLU A 15 -9.11 21.05 -16.27
C GLU A 15 -8.69 20.71 -14.83
N PRO A 16 -9.22 21.43 -13.83
CA PRO A 16 -8.77 21.30 -12.43
C PRO A 16 -8.77 19.86 -11.91
N LEU A 17 -9.76 19.04 -12.27
CA LEU A 17 -9.87 17.63 -11.89
C LEU A 17 -8.76 16.76 -12.51
N ARG A 18 -8.49 16.94 -13.80
CA ARG A 18 -7.42 16.21 -14.51
C ARG A 18 -6.05 16.59 -13.97
N ARG A 19 -5.84 17.89 -13.69
CA ARG A 19 -4.60 18.39 -13.09
C ARG A 19 -4.36 17.77 -11.71
N GLN A 20 -5.37 17.74 -10.85
CA GLN A 20 -5.26 17.10 -9.53
C GLN A 20 -4.92 15.62 -9.65
N SER A 21 -5.57 14.88 -10.56
CA SER A 21 -5.28 13.46 -10.78
C SER A 21 -3.84 13.22 -11.25
N LEU A 22 -3.33 14.03 -12.19
CA LEU A 22 -1.94 13.93 -12.67
C LEU A 22 -0.93 14.25 -11.59
N VAL A 23 -1.17 15.31 -10.81
CA VAL A 23 -0.31 15.68 -9.67
C VAL A 23 -0.29 14.57 -8.62
N THR A 24 -1.46 14.01 -8.28
CA THR A 24 -1.56 12.91 -7.32
C THR A 24 -0.83 11.66 -7.83
N LEU A 25 -1.00 11.30 -9.11
CA LEU A 25 -0.31 10.16 -9.71
C LEU A 25 1.22 10.35 -9.68
N PHE A 26 1.71 11.51 -10.13
CA PHE A 26 3.14 11.82 -10.13
C PHE A 26 3.71 11.81 -8.70
N THR A 27 3.01 12.43 -7.76
CA THR A 27 3.43 12.46 -6.34
C THR A 27 3.48 11.04 -5.76
N THR A 28 2.48 10.20 -6.04
CA THR A 28 2.46 8.81 -5.58
C THR A 28 3.62 8.00 -6.16
N LEU A 29 3.88 8.12 -7.47
CA LEU A 29 5.00 7.45 -8.11
C LEU A 29 6.34 7.93 -7.55
N ALA A 30 6.51 9.24 -7.37
CA ALA A 30 7.73 9.81 -6.80
C ALA A 30 7.95 9.34 -5.37
N LEU A 31 6.93 9.37 -4.50
CA LEU A 31 7.03 8.87 -3.13
C LEU A 31 7.31 7.38 -3.07
N THR A 32 6.73 6.59 -3.98
CA THR A 32 7.03 5.15 -4.05
C THR A 32 8.48 4.90 -4.45
N ALA A 33 8.98 5.64 -5.45
CA ALA A 33 10.39 5.55 -5.86
C ALA A 33 11.33 5.96 -4.72
N VAL A 34 11.04 7.07 -4.03
CA VAL A 34 11.81 7.52 -2.85
C VAL A 34 11.77 6.48 -1.74
N GLY A 35 10.60 5.89 -1.44
CA GLY A 35 10.47 4.80 -0.46
C GLY A 35 11.30 3.57 -0.83
N PHE A 36 11.33 3.23 -2.10
CA PHE A 36 12.13 2.11 -2.61
C PHE A 36 13.63 2.37 -2.48
N LEU A 37 14.10 3.53 -2.96
CA LEU A 37 15.50 3.93 -2.90
C LEU A 37 15.98 4.10 -1.45
N SER A 38 15.15 4.67 -0.57
CA SER A 38 15.49 4.79 0.86
C SER A 38 15.62 3.44 1.53
N THR A 39 14.74 2.48 1.22
CA THR A 39 14.82 1.11 1.74
C THR A 39 16.10 0.41 1.26
N MET A 40 16.50 0.60 -0.02
CA MET A 40 17.78 0.09 -0.54
C MET A 40 18.96 0.68 0.24
N TYR A 41 18.97 2.00 0.45
CA TYR A 41 20.01 2.66 1.23
C TYR A 41 20.08 2.13 2.66
N PHE A 42 18.94 2.02 3.35
CA PHE A 42 18.90 1.51 4.72
C PHE A 42 19.31 0.02 4.81
N ALA A 43 18.94 -0.80 3.82
CA ALA A 43 19.37 -2.19 3.79
C ALA A 43 20.88 -2.34 3.81
N HIS A 44 21.61 -1.51 3.05
CA HIS A 44 23.07 -1.49 3.02
C HIS A 44 23.69 -0.80 4.25
N ALA A 45 23.07 0.28 4.73
CA ALA A 45 23.63 1.10 5.79
C ALA A 45 23.45 0.49 7.19
N VAL A 46 22.31 -0.17 7.47
CA VAL A 46 21.98 -0.65 8.81
C VAL A 46 21.66 -2.16 8.88
N GLY A 47 21.51 -2.84 7.73
CA GLY A 47 21.28 -4.27 7.63
C GLY A 47 19.84 -4.71 7.96
N GLU A 48 19.61 -6.02 7.82
CA GLU A 48 18.30 -6.65 7.93
C GLU A 48 17.69 -6.58 9.32
N SER A 49 18.52 -6.69 10.38
CA SER A 49 18.04 -6.71 11.76
C SER A 49 17.47 -5.35 12.19
N VAL A 50 18.16 -4.26 11.85
CA VAL A 50 17.70 -2.90 12.17
C VAL A 50 16.48 -2.53 11.34
N LEU A 51 16.48 -2.87 10.05
CA LEU A 51 15.29 -2.71 9.20
C LEU A 51 14.11 -3.53 9.73
N GLY A 52 14.36 -4.76 10.17
CA GLY A 52 13.34 -5.62 10.75
C GLY A 52 12.71 -5.02 12.00
N ALA A 53 13.52 -4.49 12.91
CA ALA A 53 13.05 -3.80 14.10
C ALA A 53 12.19 -2.56 13.72
N TYR A 54 12.61 -1.80 12.71
CA TYR A 54 11.83 -0.66 12.21
C TYR A 54 10.51 -1.09 11.55
N PHE A 55 10.51 -2.13 10.72
CA PHE A 55 9.27 -2.64 10.13
C PHE A 55 8.33 -3.24 11.17
N LEU A 56 8.87 -3.86 12.21
CA LEU A 56 8.10 -4.35 13.34
C LEU A 56 7.45 -3.17 14.11
N PHE A 57 8.21 -2.10 14.35
CA PHE A 57 7.69 -0.86 14.90
C PHE A 57 6.53 -0.31 14.05
N LEU A 58 6.69 -0.24 12.71
CA LEU A 58 5.62 0.23 11.82
C LEU A 58 4.40 -0.69 11.85
N ALA A 59 4.60 -2.02 11.91
CA ALA A 59 3.52 -2.98 11.97
C ALA A 59 2.70 -2.80 13.26
N TYR A 60 3.35 -2.69 14.41
CA TYR A 60 2.68 -2.40 15.67
C TYR A 60 2.01 -1.02 15.67
N PHE A 61 2.71 0.02 15.23
CA PHE A 61 2.13 1.37 15.17
C PHE A 61 0.87 1.41 14.32
N ASN A 62 0.90 0.87 13.10
CA ASN A 62 -0.26 0.91 12.21
C ASN A 62 -1.41 0.03 12.73
N THR A 63 -1.11 -1.15 13.29
CA THR A 63 -2.13 -2.03 13.87
C THR A 63 -2.79 -1.40 15.08
N LEU A 64 -2.01 -0.87 16.00
CA LEU A 64 -2.51 -0.19 17.20
C LEU A 64 -3.25 1.11 16.84
N ASN A 65 -2.69 1.89 15.92
CA ASN A 65 -3.35 3.12 15.47
C ASN A 65 -4.73 2.84 14.85
N LEU A 66 -4.90 1.77 14.06
CA LEU A 66 -6.22 1.41 13.53
C LEU A 66 -7.17 0.93 14.64
N ILE A 67 -6.69 0.03 15.52
CA ILE A 67 -7.51 -0.51 16.61
C ILE A 67 -8.02 0.63 17.52
N PHE A 68 -7.16 1.57 17.81
CA PHE A 68 -7.44 2.65 18.76
C PHE A 68 -7.97 3.93 18.11
N ASP A 69 -7.74 4.14 16.80
CA ASP A 69 -8.54 5.09 16.03
C ASP A 69 -9.99 4.63 15.93
N GLY A 70 -10.23 3.30 15.95
CA GLY A 70 -11.57 2.72 15.96
C GLY A 70 -12.47 3.24 14.82
N GLY A 71 -11.88 3.71 13.70
CA GLY A 71 -12.59 4.32 12.58
C GLY A 71 -12.98 5.79 12.80
N LEU A 72 -12.49 6.43 13.88
CA LEU A 72 -12.75 7.86 14.17
C LEU A 72 -12.36 8.77 13.01
N GLY A 73 -11.24 8.46 12.33
CA GLY A 73 -10.77 9.26 11.20
C GLY A 73 -11.83 9.44 10.12
N GLY A 74 -12.47 8.35 9.69
CA GLY A 74 -13.53 8.41 8.69
C GLY A 74 -14.83 9.05 9.21
N ALA A 75 -15.15 8.82 10.48
CA ALA A 75 -16.35 9.39 11.11
C ALA A 75 -16.25 10.91 11.21
N ILE A 76 -15.11 11.43 11.65
CA ILE A 76 -14.90 12.87 11.79
C ILE A 76 -14.89 13.58 10.43
N VAL A 77 -14.23 12.99 9.41
CA VAL A 77 -14.26 13.53 8.05
C VAL A 77 -15.70 13.68 7.56
N LYS A 78 -16.53 12.66 7.75
CA LYS A 78 -17.95 12.70 7.38
C LYS A 78 -18.69 13.81 8.14
N ARG A 79 -18.59 13.87 9.46
CA ARG A 79 -19.33 14.85 10.27
C ARG A 79 -18.93 16.29 9.97
N ILE A 80 -17.65 16.55 9.77
CA ILE A 80 -17.16 17.88 9.38
C ILE A 80 -17.68 18.25 7.99
N SER A 81 -17.66 17.32 7.02
CA SER A 81 -18.16 17.59 5.66
C SER A 81 -19.67 17.79 5.57
N GLU A 82 -20.45 17.33 6.57
CA GLU A 82 -21.88 17.63 6.70
C GLU A 82 -22.16 19.10 7.11
N GLY A 83 -21.16 19.83 7.61
CA GLY A 83 -21.22 21.27 7.86
C GLY A 83 -22.00 21.68 9.12
N ARG A 84 -22.47 20.73 9.93
CA ARG A 84 -23.24 20.98 11.16
C ARG A 84 -22.40 20.72 12.40
N GLU A 85 -22.37 21.68 13.35
CA GLU A 85 -21.70 21.52 14.65
C GLU A 85 -20.27 20.94 14.49
N ILE A 86 -19.53 21.51 13.50
CA ILE A 86 -18.23 20.95 13.05
C ILE A 86 -17.19 20.98 14.15
N ASP A 87 -17.14 22.06 14.94
CA ASP A 87 -16.18 22.26 16.04
C ASP A 87 -16.47 21.29 17.20
N GLU A 88 -17.76 21.07 17.49
CA GLU A 88 -18.24 20.16 18.53
C GLU A 88 -17.90 18.70 18.18
N HIS A 89 -18.15 18.28 16.94
CA HIS A 89 -17.78 16.96 16.46
C HIS A 89 -16.25 16.78 16.43
N PHE A 90 -15.49 17.79 16.00
CA PHE A 90 -14.04 17.76 16.02
C PHE A 90 -13.51 17.55 17.43
N THR A 91 -14.03 18.33 18.41
CA THR A 91 -13.59 18.25 19.79
C THR A 91 -13.96 16.90 20.42
N ALA A 92 -15.18 16.40 20.17
CA ALA A 92 -15.62 15.11 20.66
C ALA A 92 -14.72 13.96 20.15
N ALA A 93 -14.38 13.96 18.84
CA ALA A 93 -13.49 12.96 18.26
C ALA A 93 -12.05 13.07 18.77
N PHE A 94 -11.55 14.30 18.96
CA PHE A 94 -10.21 14.52 19.53
C PHE A 94 -10.09 13.98 20.94
N VAL A 95 -11.10 14.24 21.80
CA VAL A 95 -11.15 13.71 23.16
C VAL A 95 -11.30 12.19 23.17
N MET A 96 -12.19 11.62 22.34
CA MET A 96 -12.29 10.16 22.20
C MET A 96 -10.96 9.53 21.80
N ARG A 97 -10.23 10.12 20.85
CA ARG A 97 -8.93 9.61 20.41
C ARG A 97 -7.91 9.64 21.54
N ILE A 98 -7.83 10.72 22.32
CA ILE A 98 -6.96 10.79 23.50
C ILE A 98 -7.27 9.66 24.47
N LEU A 99 -8.55 9.44 24.78
CA LEU A 99 -8.99 8.39 25.70
C LEU A 99 -8.64 6.99 25.17
N LEU A 100 -8.93 6.72 23.90
CA LEU A 100 -8.63 5.43 23.28
C LEU A 100 -7.12 5.16 23.23
N VAL A 101 -6.29 6.13 22.84
CA VAL A 101 -4.84 5.98 22.85
C VAL A 101 -4.31 5.86 24.28
N GLY A 102 -4.87 6.58 25.25
CA GLY A 102 -4.52 6.42 26.66
C GLY A 102 -4.81 5.01 27.20
N ILE A 103 -5.99 4.48 26.94
CA ILE A 103 -6.35 3.09 27.25
C ILE A 103 -5.39 2.13 26.58
N SER A 104 -5.01 2.39 25.36
CA SER A 104 -4.08 1.58 24.57
C SER A 104 -2.71 1.49 25.18
N ILE A 105 -2.17 2.63 25.57
CA ILE A 105 -0.86 2.72 26.23
C ILE A 105 -0.89 1.90 27.52
N ILE A 106 -1.97 2.02 28.32
CA ILE A 106 -2.15 1.23 29.52
C ILE A 106 -2.19 -0.27 29.20
N LEU A 107 -2.98 -0.68 28.21
CA LEU A 107 -3.06 -2.09 27.79
C LEU A 107 -1.72 -2.63 27.29
N ILE A 108 -0.93 -1.84 26.53
CA ILE A 108 0.40 -2.23 26.07
C ILE A 108 1.35 -2.42 27.27
N ILE A 109 1.28 -1.52 28.27
CA ILE A 109 2.13 -1.65 29.48
C ILE A 109 1.79 -2.94 30.22
N PHE A 110 0.51 -3.30 30.37
CA PHE A 110 0.11 -4.56 30.98
C PHE A 110 0.46 -5.78 30.12
N ALA A 111 0.41 -5.65 28.80
CA ALA A 111 0.74 -6.72 27.86
C ALA A 111 2.27 -6.84 27.59
N ARG A 112 3.11 -6.02 28.21
CA ARG A 112 4.58 -6.05 28.02
C ARG A 112 5.20 -7.45 28.09
N PRO A 113 4.80 -8.33 29.05
CA PRO A 113 5.38 -9.67 29.09
C PRO A 113 5.07 -10.52 27.85
N ILE A 114 3.97 -10.24 27.16
CA ILE A 114 3.55 -10.93 25.92
C ILE A 114 4.25 -10.28 24.70
N LEU A 115 4.58 -9.00 24.82
CA LEU A 115 5.18 -8.17 23.75
C LEU A 115 6.70 -8.02 23.93
N GLU A 116 7.37 -8.99 24.56
CA GLU A 116 8.81 -8.97 24.85
C GLU A 116 9.69 -8.68 23.61
N ASN A 117 9.22 -9.08 22.43
CA ASN A 117 9.91 -8.83 21.16
C ASN A 117 9.99 -7.34 20.80
N ILE A 118 9.03 -6.51 21.24
CA ILE A 118 9.10 -5.05 21.06
C ILE A 118 10.19 -4.45 21.94
N ASP A 119 10.30 -4.90 23.19
CA ASP A 119 11.32 -4.41 24.12
C ASP A 119 12.72 -4.87 23.68
N ARG A 120 12.87 -6.11 23.21
CA ARG A 120 14.12 -6.63 22.65
C ARG A 120 14.59 -5.89 21.41
N SER A 121 13.67 -5.37 20.59
CA SER A 121 14.00 -4.59 19.40
C SER A 121 14.42 -3.14 19.70
N GLY A 122 14.28 -2.67 20.94
CA GLY A 122 14.61 -1.30 21.37
C GLY A 122 13.67 -0.21 20.88
N VAL A 123 12.51 -0.58 20.31
CA VAL A 123 11.56 0.40 19.69
C VAL A 123 10.32 0.69 20.53
N SER A 124 10.19 0.09 21.71
CA SER A 124 8.99 0.25 22.57
C SER A 124 8.75 1.70 22.95
N SER A 125 9.78 2.45 23.36
CA SER A 125 9.66 3.87 23.72
C SER A 125 9.21 4.72 22.53
N TRP A 126 9.75 4.44 21.34
CA TRP A 126 9.36 5.12 20.11
C TRP A 126 7.90 4.85 19.72
N LEU A 127 7.39 3.64 20.01
CA LEU A 127 6.00 3.30 19.76
C LEU A 127 5.04 4.16 20.59
N PHE A 128 5.32 4.37 21.89
CA PHE A 128 4.51 5.26 22.73
C PHE A 128 4.54 6.70 22.22
N ILE A 129 5.72 7.21 21.87
CA ILE A 129 5.86 8.57 21.33
C ILE A 129 5.09 8.70 20.01
N ALA A 130 5.21 7.69 19.12
CA ALA A 130 4.50 7.70 17.85
C ALA A 130 2.98 7.70 18.01
N LEU A 131 2.44 6.91 18.96
CA LEU A 131 1.00 6.88 19.25
C LEU A 131 0.50 8.24 19.76
N ILE A 132 1.26 8.90 20.65
CA ILE A 132 0.90 10.22 21.16
C ILE A 132 0.94 11.28 20.03
N ILE A 133 2.01 11.32 19.24
CA ILE A 133 2.11 12.26 18.11
C ILE A 133 1.07 11.94 17.02
N GLY A 134 0.75 10.65 16.83
CA GLY A 134 -0.30 10.18 15.94
C GLY A 134 -1.69 10.77 16.24
N ILE A 135 -2.00 11.09 17.53
CA ILE A 135 -3.25 11.78 17.92
C ILE A 135 -3.35 13.12 17.19
N PHE A 136 -2.30 13.92 17.26
CA PHE A 136 -2.27 15.26 16.68
C PHE A 136 -2.24 15.19 15.15
N TRP A 137 -1.38 14.36 14.58
CA TRP A 137 -1.30 14.15 13.12
C TRP A 137 -2.64 13.74 12.52
N SER A 138 -3.27 12.70 13.07
CA SER A 138 -4.55 12.21 12.56
C SER A 138 -5.67 13.24 12.73
N SER A 139 -5.70 13.97 13.83
CA SER A 139 -6.75 14.97 14.09
C SER A 139 -6.63 16.15 13.12
N VAL A 140 -5.43 16.66 12.92
CA VAL A 140 -5.15 17.77 11.99
C VAL A 140 -5.42 17.35 10.53
N SER A 141 -4.95 16.16 10.13
CA SER A 141 -5.14 15.64 8.79
C SER A 141 -6.63 15.42 8.48
N ASN A 142 -7.36 14.73 9.37
CA ASN A 142 -8.78 14.46 9.17
C ASN A 142 -9.64 15.74 9.27
N GLY A 143 -9.27 16.69 10.14
CA GLY A 143 -9.92 17.99 10.25
C GLY A 143 -9.82 18.80 8.96
N ASN A 144 -8.63 18.92 8.40
CA ASN A 144 -8.39 19.60 7.12
C ASN A 144 -9.08 18.88 5.96
N TYR A 145 -9.02 17.55 5.92
CA TYR A 145 -9.68 16.75 4.88
C TYR A 145 -11.21 16.90 4.92
N GLY A 146 -11.82 16.79 6.11
CA GLY A 146 -13.25 16.99 6.31
C GLY A 146 -13.74 18.41 6.00
N SER A 147 -12.89 19.41 6.19
CA SER A 147 -13.14 20.83 5.81
C SER A 147 -12.97 21.07 4.29
N GLY A 148 -12.81 20.04 3.48
CA GLY A 148 -12.67 20.16 2.02
C GLY A 148 -11.28 20.59 1.54
N LYS A 149 -10.29 20.71 2.43
CA LYS A 149 -8.90 21.11 2.09
C LYS A 149 -8.08 19.91 1.59
N VAL A 150 -8.59 19.20 0.60
CA VAL A 150 -7.99 17.94 0.08
C VAL A 150 -6.55 18.16 -0.42
N GLY A 151 -6.32 19.23 -1.19
CA GLY A 151 -4.98 19.56 -1.72
C GLY A 151 -3.97 19.83 -0.61
N LEU A 152 -4.37 20.56 0.43
CA LEU A 152 -3.53 20.79 1.61
C LEU A 152 -3.20 19.47 2.31
N ASN A 153 -4.17 18.58 2.48
CA ASN A 153 -3.95 17.30 3.13
C ASN A 153 -2.95 16.43 2.35
N GLN A 154 -3.02 16.42 1.03
CA GLN A 154 -2.03 15.75 0.16
C GLN A 154 -0.64 16.37 0.31
N THR A 155 -0.54 17.71 0.39
CA THR A 155 0.72 18.39 0.62
C THR A 155 1.31 18.04 1.99
N CYS A 156 0.51 17.99 3.05
CA CYS A 156 0.94 17.56 4.37
C CYS A 156 1.41 16.08 4.36
N GLY A 157 0.74 15.20 3.62
CA GLY A 157 1.17 13.81 3.43
C GLY A 157 2.53 13.72 2.73
N PHE A 158 2.75 14.53 1.69
CA PHE A 158 4.05 14.63 1.02
C PHE A 158 5.15 15.13 1.97
N ILE A 159 4.89 16.18 2.73
CA ILE A 159 5.84 16.71 3.71
C ILE A 159 6.17 15.68 4.79
N ASN A 160 5.15 14.95 5.28
CA ASN A 160 5.36 13.83 6.20
C ASN A 160 6.37 12.82 5.63
N SER A 161 6.12 12.33 4.43
CA SER A 161 6.96 11.32 3.80
C SER A 161 8.37 11.85 3.46
N ALA A 162 8.47 13.06 2.91
CA ALA A 162 9.74 13.66 2.56
C ALA A 162 10.60 13.96 3.79
N SER A 163 10.01 14.57 4.82
CA SER A 163 10.71 14.86 6.08
C SER A 163 11.12 13.57 6.78
N CYS A 164 10.25 12.55 6.80
CA CYS A 164 10.58 11.24 7.34
C CYS A 164 11.86 10.68 6.71
N VAL A 165 11.89 10.57 5.37
CA VAL A 165 13.05 10.00 4.66
C VAL A 165 14.31 10.84 4.85
N VAL A 166 14.23 12.16 4.77
CA VAL A 166 15.38 13.06 4.96
C VAL A 166 15.98 12.88 6.36
N PHE A 167 15.15 12.90 7.40
CA PHE A 167 15.64 12.71 8.76
C PHE A 167 16.16 11.29 9.02
N GLN A 168 15.51 10.28 8.46
CA GLN A 168 16.00 8.90 8.54
C GLN A 168 17.38 8.75 7.92
N VAL A 169 17.59 9.31 6.71
CA VAL A 169 18.90 9.26 6.04
C VAL A 169 19.98 9.96 6.89
N ILE A 170 19.68 11.16 7.39
CA ILE A 170 20.62 11.91 8.24
C ILE A 170 20.92 11.13 9.54
N ALA A 171 19.89 10.61 10.21
CA ALA A 171 20.06 9.89 11.47
C ALA A 171 20.80 8.55 11.31
N VAL A 172 20.56 7.84 10.21
CA VAL A 172 21.29 6.61 9.87
C VAL A 172 22.75 6.93 9.55
N TYR A 173 23.03 8.00 8.79
CA TYR A 173 24.38 8.45 8.51
C TYR A 173 25.15 8.82 9.79
N LEU A 174 24.47 9.39 10.80
CA LEU A 174 25.03 9.69 12.12
C LEU A 174 25.14 8.47 13.04
N GLY A 175 24.76 7.27 12.58
CA GLY A 175 24.92 6.01 13.33
C GLY A 175 23.80 5.69 14.34
N TYR A 176 22.65 6.38 14.28
CA TYR A 176 21.54 6.16 15.23
C TYR A 176 20.73 4.86 14.96
N GLY A 177 21.01 4.11 13.87
CA GLY A 177 20.38 2.83 13.59
C GLY A 177 18.84 2.85 13.65
N VAL A 178 18.25 1.93 14.42
CA VAL A 178 16.78 1.83 14.55
C VAL A 178 16.16 3.07 15.20
N ASN A 179 16.87 3.70 16.14
CA ASN A 179 16.38 4.95 16.78
C ASN A 179 16.28 6.09 15.77
N GLY A 180 17.22 6.14 14.82
CA GLY A 180 17.18 7.10 13.71
C GLY A 180 16.01 6.86 12.77
N LEU A 181 15.71 5.61 12.45
CA LEU A 181 14.56 5.25 11.60
C LEU A 181 13.22 5.57 12.27
N ALA A 182 13.04 5.17 13.53
CA ALA A 182 11.82 5.46 14.29
C ALA A 182 11.66 6.96 14.60
N GLY A 183 12.75 7.62 15.00
CA GLY A 183 12.77 9.08 15.24
C GLY A 183 12.44 9.88 14.00
N GLY A 184 13.00 9.53 12.83
CA GLY A 184 12.69 10.15 11.55
C GLY A 184 11.23 10.01 11.14
N PHE A 185 10.62 8.84 11.39
CA PHE A 185 9.19 8.63 11.18
C PHE A 185 8.32 9.59 12.02
N ILE A 186 8.64 9.72 13.31
CA ILE A 186 7.94 10.63 14.22
C ILE A 186 8.16 12.09 13.82
N PHE A 187 9.39 12.44 13.42
CA PHE A 187 9.70 13.78 12.96
C PHE A 187 8.88 14.16 11.72
N GLY A 188 8.71 13.26 10.78
CA GLY A 188 7.84 13.46 9.62
C GLY A 188 6.41 13.81 10.03
N MET A 189 5.83 13.05 11.00
CA MET A 189 4.49 13.34 11.53
C MET A 189 4.42 14.70 12.21
N ILE A 190 5.45 15.09 13.00
CA ILE A 190 5.52 16.39 13.67
C ILE A 190 5.57 17.52 12.65
N ALA A 191 6.45 17.43 11.66
CA ALA A 191 6.60 18.45 10.61
C ALA A 191 5.28 18.69 9.85
N ALA A 192 4.62 17.60 9.44
CA ALA A 192 3.35 17.67 8.75
C ALA A 192 2.21 18.19 9.65
N THR A 193 2.22 17.82 10.94
CA THR A 193 1.24 18.32 11.92
C THR A 193 1.36 19.84 12.12
N ILE A 194 2.58 20.35 12.29
CA ILE A 194 2.82 21.80 12.46
C ILE A 194 2.30 22.58 11.26
N ILE A 195 2.61 22.10 10.05
CA ILE A 195 2.16 22.77 8.82
C ILE A 195 0.64 22.67 8.68
N GLY A 196 0.08 21.47 8.86
CA GLY A 196 -1.38 21.25 8.76
C GLY A 196 -2.18 22.02 9.80
N PHE A 197 -1.62 22.19 11.02
CA PHE A 197 -2.25 22.93 12.11
C PHE A 197 -2.41 24.42 11.79
N ARG A 198 -1.44 25.02 11.05
CA ARG A 198 -1.52 26.43 10.63
C ARG A 198 -2.74 26.73 9.74
N PHE A 199 -3.27 25.72 9.09
CA PHE A 199 -4.42 25.82 8.18
C PHE A 199 -5.69 25.19 8.76
N LEU A 200 -5.66 24.77 10.01
CA LEU A 200 -6.82 24.18 10.68
C LEU A 200 -7.71 25.31 11.23
N ASP A 201 -8.91 25.45 10.65
CA ASP A 201 -9.87 26.49 11.07
C ASP A 201 -10.80 26.02 12.19
N LEU A 202 -10.70 24.73 12.61
CA LEU A 202 -11.54 24.12 13.61
C LEU A 202 -11.12 24.56 15.05
N ARG A 203 -12.10 24.78 15.91
CA ARG A 203 -11.90 25.24 17.27
C ARG A 203 -12.34 24.20 18.28
N ILE A 204 -11.71 24.21 19.45
CA ILE A 204 -12.13 23.39 20.57
C ILE A 204 -13.37 24.03 21.21
N LYS A 205 -14.50 23.33 21.18
CA LYS A 205 -15.77 23.74 21.77
C LYS A 205 -16.37 22.66 22.68
N ARG A 206 -17.30 23.07 23.54
CA ARG A 206 -18.02 22.12 24.38
C ARG A 206 -18.90 21.22 23.52
N PHE A 207 -18.90 19.94 23.79
CA PHE A 207 -19.70 18.93 23.13
C PHE A 207 -20.58 18.19 24.13
N ASN A 208 -21.56 17.45 23.64
CA ASN A 208 -22.49 16.67 24.46
C ASN A 208 -22.40 15.16 24.09
N ALA A 209 -23.14 14.32 24.87
CA ALA A 209 -23.17 12.88 24.64
C ALA A 209 -23.76 12.49 23.24
N GLY A 210 -24.58 13.34 22.64
CA GLY A 210 -25.12 13.13 21.31
C GLY A 210 -24.03 13.12 20.23
N HIS A 211 -23.04 14.03 20.33
CA HIS A 211 -21.89 14.07 19.41
C HIS A 211 -21.05 12.80 19.55
N LEU A 212 -20.76 12.35 20.78
CA LEU A 212 -20.01 11.11 21.02
C LEU A 212 -20.74 9.90 20.43
N LYS A 213 -22.04 9.76 20.67
CA LYS A 213 -22.87 8.66 20.14
C LYS A 213 -22.89 8.67 18.61
N SER A 214 -23.01 9.85 18.01
CA SER A 214 -23.02 10.05 16.57
C SER A 214 -21.72 9.60 15.92
N ILE A 215 -20.57 9.96 16.51
CA ILE A 215 -19.24 9.57 16.01
C ILE A 215 -19.03 8.07 16.23
N PHE A 216 -19.27 7.55 17.44
CA PHE A 216 -19.03 6.15 17.79
C PHE A 216 -19.82 5.17 16.91
N SER A 217 -21.12 5.44 16.71
CA SER A 217 -21.98 4.58 15.88
C SER A 217 -21.46 4.43 14.44
N TYR A 218 -20.89 5.50 13.86
CA TYR A 218 -20.35 5.47 12.51
C TYR A 218 -18.93 4.90 12.46
N SER A 219 -18.10 5.24 13.46
CA SER A 219 -16.71 4.75 13.57
C SER A 219 -16.64 3.25 13.63
N PHE A 220 -17.53 2.61 14.40
CA PHE A 220 -17.56 1.15 14.55
C PHE A 220 -17.67 0.41 13.21
N TRP A 221 -18.53 0.88 12.32
CA TRP A 221 -18.69 0.28 10.99
C TRP A 221 -17.49 0.52 10.08
N ILE A 222 -16.87 1.70 10.16
CA ILE A 222 -15.63 1.98 9.42
C ILE A 222 -14.49 1.09 9.93
N PHE A 223 -14.36 0.94 11.24
CA PHE A 223 -13.37 0.06 11.86
C PHE A 223 -13.51 -1.38 11.34
N LEU A 224 -14.71 -1.93 11.37
CA LEU A 224 -14.96 -3.28 10.86
C LEU A 224 -14.59 -3.40 9.37
N ALA A 225 -14.95 -2.41 8.56
CA ALA A 225 -14.64 -2.42 7.13
C ALA A 225 -13.13 -2.35 6.85
N SER A 226 -12.36 -1.65 7.68
CA SER A 226 -10.92 -1.44 7.49
C SER A 226 -10.05 -2.53 8.11
N SER A 227 -10.56 -3.24 9.15
CA SER A 227 -9.76 -4.21 9.92
C SER A 227 -9.25 -5.39 9.09
N GLY A 228 -10.02 -5.86 8.11
CA GLY A 228 -9.62 -6.99 7.25
C GLY A 228 -8.37 -6.70 6.42
N SER A 229 -8.28 -5.50 5.84
CA SER A 229 -7.12 -5.12 5.03
C SER A 229 -5.83 -4.96 5.86
N LEU A 230 -5.97 -4.57 7.12
CA LEU A 230 -4.85 -4.40 8.03
C LEU A 230 -4.23 -5.74 8.41
N VAL A 231 -5.05 -6.78 8.62
CA VAL A 231 -4.55 -8.13 8.91
C VAL A 231 -3.64 -8.61 7.78
N PHE A 232 -4.08 -8.52 6.52
CA PHE A 232 -3.24 -8.89 5.38
C PHE A 232 -1.99 -8.02 5.21
N SER A 233 -1.97 -6.81 5.77
CA SER A 233 -0.83 -5.90 5.63
C SER A 233 0.25 -6.11 6.68
N TYR A 234 -0.11 -6.55 7.89
CA TYR A 234 0.80 -6.51 9.03
C TYR A 234 0.81 -7.77 9.91
N ALA A 235 -0.18 -8.68 9.82
CA ALA A 235 -0.24 -9.86 10.67
C ALA A 235 1.01 -10.73 10.51
N ASP A 236 1.39 -11.05 9.26
CA ASP A 236 2.60 -11.81 8.95
C ASP A 236 3.84 -11.21 9.64
N THR A 237 3.99 -9.88 9.56
CA THR A 237 5.13 -9.15 10.12
C THR A 237 5.21 -9.28 11.64
N ILE A 238 4.05 -9.16 12.32
CA ILE A 238 3.96 -9.28 13.77
C ILE A 238 4.24 -10.73 14.21
N ILE A 239 3.64 -11.70 13.50
CA ILE A 239 3.80 -13.13 13.83
C ILE A 239 5.22 -13.62 13.54
N ILE A 240 5.84 -13.16 12.42
CA ILE A 240 7.27 -13.40 12.16
C ILE A 240 8.12 -12.84 13.32
N GLY A 241 7.86 -11.58 13.73
CA GLY A 241 8.57 -10.97 14.85
C GLY A 241 8.37 -11.68 16.19
N TYR A 242 7.23 -12.37 16.36
CA TYR A 242 6.96 -13.16 17.57
C TYR A 242 7.74 -14.49 17.60
N PHE A 243 7.79 -15.23 16.50
CA PHE A 243 8.40 -16.56 16.45
C PHE A 243 9.86 -16.57 16.00
N LEU A 244 10.28 -15.59 15.19
CA LEU A 244 11.59 -15.56 14.56
C LEU A 244 12.39 -14.32 15.00
N LYS A 245 13.55 -14.10 14.36
CA LYS A 245 14.41 -12.95 14.64
C LYS A 245 13.94 -11.70 13.91
N THR A 246 14.34 -10.53 14.40
CA THR A 246 14.07 -9.24 13.72
C THR A 246 14.68 -9.20 12.31
N ALA A 247 15.80 -9.87 12.07
CA ALA A 247 16.38 -10.02 10.72
C ALA A 247 15.40 -10.67 9.73
N ASP A 248 14.67 -11.72 10.16
CA ASP A 248 13.66 -12.40 9.33
C ASP A 248 12.51 -11.47 8.98
N VAL A 249 12.09 -10.59 9.91
CA VAL A 249 11.11 -9.54 9.66
C VAL A 249 11.62 -8.58 8.58
N GLY A 250 12.88 -8.15 8.70
CA GLY A 250 13.52 -7.24 7.74
C GLY A 250 13.56 -7.84 6.33
N ILE A 251 14.03 -9.08 6.23
CA ILE A 251 14.08 -9.81 4.96
C ILE A 251 12.65 -9.91 4.38
N TYR A 252 11.68 -10.47 5.12
CA TYR A 252 10.33 -10.67 4.64
C TYR A 252 9.66 -9.38 4.14
N ARG A 253 9.77 -8.28 4.91
CA ARG A 253 9.16 -7.00 4.54
C ARG A 253 9.78 -6.36 3.32
N VAL A 254 11.09 -6.45 3.14
CA VAL A 254 11.77 -5.98 1.93
C VAL A 254 11.32 -6.80 0.73
N LEU A 255 11.27 -8.14 0.84
CA LEU A 255 10.79 -9.01 -0.22
C LEU A 255 9.34 -8.68 -0.59
N PHE A 256 8.47 -8.56 0.40
CA PHE A 256 7.05 -8.21 0.19
C PHE A 256 6.93 -6.84 -0.51
N GLN A 257 7.61 -5.82 -0.01
CA GLN A 257 7.61 -4.48 -0.61
C GLN A 257 8.10 -4.51 -2.05
N PHE A 258 9.14 -5.30 -2.35
CA PHE A 258 9.68 -5.41 -3.69
C PHE A 258 8.68 -6.03 -4.67
N THR A 259 7.94 -7.06 -4.24
CA THR A 259 6.93 -7.71 -5.08
C THR A 259 5.70 -6.85 -5.33
N THR A 260 5.38 -5.86 -4.46
CA THR A 260 4.20 -5.00 -4.63
C THR A 260 4.25 -4.13 -5.89
N ALA A 261 5.43 -3.93 -6.48
CA ALA A 261 5.55 -3.27 -7.77
C ALA A 261 4.70 -3.93 -8.87
N ALA A 262 4.47 -5.25 -8.78
CA ALA A 262 3.62 -6.01 -9.70
C ALA A 262 2.14 -5.54 -9.70
N THR A 263 1.66 -4.91 -8.62
CA THR A 263 0.26 -4.51 -8.46
C THR A 263 -0.03 -3.03 -8.74
N PHE A 264 0.93 -2.26 -9.24
CA PHE A 264 0.72 -0.86 -9.59
C PHE A 264 -0.42 -0.65 -10.59
N THR A 265 -0.45 -1.45 -11.66
CA THR A 265 -1.52 -1.38 -12.65
C THR A 265 -2.87 -1.76 -12.07
N THR A 266 -2.92 -2.73 -11.16
CA THR A 266 -4.15 -3.13 -10.45
C THR A 266 -4.72 -1.99 -9.62
N THR A 267 -3.87 -1.30 -8.87
CA THR A 267 -4.28 -0.14 -8.05
C THR A 267 -4.78 1.01 -8.93
N ALA A 268 -4.08 1.30 -10.03
CA ALA A 268 -4.50 2.32 -10.99
C ALA A 268 -5.86 1.98 -11.62
N MET A 269 -6.05 0.74 -12.07
CA MET A 269 -7.32 0.27 -12.64
C MET A 269 -8.46 0.34 -11.61
N SER A 270 -8.21 -0.04 -10.37
CA SER A 270 -9.21 0.06 -9.30
C SER A 270 -9.67 1.49 -9.06
N THR A 271 -8.75 2.45 -9.03
CA THR A 271 -9.06 3.87 -8.82
C THR A 271 -9.96 4.42 -9.94
N VAL A 272 -9.75 3.99 -11.18
CA VAL A 272 -10.54 4.41 -12.34
C VAL A 272 -11.88 3.67 -12.42
N LEU A 273 -11.89 2.37 -12.14
CA LEU A 273 -13.06 1.52 -12.31
C LEU A 273 -14.07 1.66 -11.18
N PHE A 274 -13.64 1.86 -9.95
CA PHE A 274 -14.54 1.93 -8.80
C PHE A 274 -15.70 2.93 -8.98
N PRO A 275 -15.47 4.22 -9.29
CA PRO A 275 -16.56 5.17 -9.48
C PRO A 275 -17.43 4.85 -10.70
N LYS A 276 -16.84 4.34 -11.79
CA LYS A 276 -17.57 3.96 -13.00
C LYS A 276 -18.51 2.78 -12.74
N VAL A 277 -17.99 1.72 -12.11
CA VAL A 277 -18.79 0.53 -11.76
C VAL A 277 -19.92 0.90 -10.81
N SER A 278 -19.66 1.78 -9.84
CA SER A 278 -20.71 2.28 -8.94
C SER A 278 -21.79 3.05 -9.68
N SER A 279 -21.41 3.90 -10.65
CA SER A 279 -22.37 4.64 -11.49
C SER A 279 -23.18 3.69 -12.38
N TRP A 280 -22.55 2.74 -13.07
CA TRP A 280 -23.24 1.76 -13.92
C TRP A 280 -24.21 0.89 -13.12
N ASN A 281 -23.80 0.48 -11.89
CA ASN A 281 -24.72 -0.26 -11.01
C ASN A 281 -25.95 0.59 -10.62
N ALA A 282 -25.79 1.87 -10.35
CA ALA A 282 -26.89 2.76 -10.02
C ALA A 282 -27.86 2.97 -11.19
N ASN A 283 -27.34 2.96 -12.44
CA ASN A 283 -28.11 3.12 -13.67
C ASN A 283 -28.68 1.79 -14.20
N GLY A 284 -28.34 0.63 -13.61
CA GLY A 284 -28.75 -0.68 -14.12
C GLY A 284 -27.93 -1.18 -15.34
N GLU A 285 -26.81 -0.52 -15.67
CA GLU A 285 -25.94 -0.82 -16.82
C GLU A 285 -24.90 -1.89 -16.48
N LEU A 286 -25.33 -3.06 -15.99
CA LEU A 286 -24.42 -4.11 -15.49
C LEU A 286 -23.52 -4.68 -16.59
N GLU A 287 -23.97 -4.71 -17.84
CA GLU A 287 -23.16 -5.16 -18.98
C GLU A 287 -21.88 -4.32 -19.16
N MET A 288 -21.96 -3.01 -18.90
CA MET A 288 -20.79 -2.12 -18.93
C MET A 288 -19.80 -2.50 -17.82
N ALA A 289 -20.30 -2.84 -16.62
CA ALA A 289 -19.47 -3.29 -15.51
C ALA A 289 -18.79 -4.64 -15.82
N GLU A 290 -19.51 -5.59 -16.46
CA GLU A 290 -18.97 -6.90 -16.89
C GLU A 290 -17.82 -6.76 -17.90
N ASN A 291 -18.04 -5.95 -18.94
CA ASN A 291 -17.01 -5.69 -19.96
C ASN A 291 -15.80 -4.97 -19.37
N ALA A 292 -16.02 -4.03 -18.45
CA ALA A 292 -14.93 -3.33 -17.76
C ALA A 292 -14.15 -4.23 -16.80
N PHE A 293 -14.78 -5.25 -16.19
CA PHE A 293 -14.10 -6.23 -15.37
C PHE A 293 -13.05 -7.01 -16.17
N SER A 294 -13.45 -7.51 -17.34
CA SER A 294 -12.57 -8.25 -18.25
C SER A 294 -11.33 -7.45 -18.63
N LYS A 295 -11.54 -6.20 -19.08
CA LYS A 295 -10.44 -5.27 -19.40
C LYS A 295 -9.60 -4.92 -18.17
N GLY A 296 -10.23 -4.70 -17.01
CA GLY A 296 -9.57 -4.40 -15.75
C GLY A 296 -8.59 -5.50 -15.34
N VAL A 297 -8.97 -6.77 -15.49
CA VAL A 297 -8.07 -7.92 -15.25
C VAL A 297 -6.92 -7.91 -16.24
N THR A 298 -7.19 -7.76 -17.55
CA THR A 298 -6.16 -7.75 -18.59
C THR A 298 -5.14 -6.64 -18.34
N TYR A 299 -5.59 -5.41 -18.06
CA TYR A 299 -4.67 -4.30 -17.79
C TYR A 299 -3.92 -4.42 -16.46
N SER A 300 -4.51 -5.04 -15.47
CA SER A 300 -3.81 -5.34 -14.22
C SER A 300 -2.70 -6.36 -14.41
N LEU A 301 -2.86 -7.32 -15.31
CA LEU A 301 -1.86 -8.33 -15.64
C LEU A 301 -0.71 -7.79 -16.50
N LEU A 302 -0.86 -6.63 -17.16
CA LEU A 302 0.17 -6.01 -17.99
C LEU A 302 1.52 -5.84 -17.28
N LEU A 303 1.51 -5.54 -15.99
CA LEU A 303 2.73 -5.40 -15.20
C LEU A 303 3.00 -6.63 -14.35
N ALA A 304 1.96 -7.25 -13.81
CA ALA A 304 2.09 -8.36 -12.87
C ALA A 304 2.80 -9.58 -13.50
N VAL A 305 2.46 -9.93 -14.75
CA VAL A 305 3.03 -11.10 -15.43
C VAL A 305 4.51 -10.88 -15.79
N PRO A 306 4.93 -9.79 -16.48
CA PRO A 306 6.36 -9.61 -16.78
C PRO A 306 7.20 -9.39 -15.50
N VAL A 307 6.67 -8.76 -14.44
CA VAL A 307 7.37 -8.66 -13.15
C VAL A 307 7.54 -10.04 -12.51
N PHE A 308 6.54 -10.92 -12.58
CA PHE A 308 6.67 -12.30 -12.15
C PHE A 308 7.80 -13.03 -12.92
N VAL A 309 7.76 -13.00 -14.25
CA VAL A 309 8.77 -13.68 -15.08
C VAL A 309 10.17 -13.12 -14.85
N GLY A 310 10.32 -11.79 -14.85
CA GLY A 310 11.60 -11.12 -14.58
C GLY A 310 12.10 -11.38 -13.16
N GLY A 311 11.20 -11.34 -12.18
CA GLY A 311 11.51 -11.61 -10.77
C GLY A 311 11.98 -13.05 -10.52
N VAL A 312 11.38 -14.04 -11.19
CA VAL A 312 11.85 -15.44 -11.11
C VAL A 312 13.23 -15.61 -11.74
N LEU A 313 13.51 -14.90 -12.82
CA LEU A 313 14.79 -15.03 -13.54
C LEU A 313 15.93 -14.21 -12.93
N LEU A 314 15.65 -13.05 -12.35
CA LEU A 314 16.67 -12.10 -11.90
C LEU A 314 16.60 -11.81 -10.39
N GLY A 315 15.56 -12.30 -9.70
CA GLY A 315 15.24 -11.91 -8.32
C GLY A 315 16.38 -12.15 -7.33
N ASP A 316 17.08 -13.27 -7.43
CA ASP A 316 18.25 -13.57 -6.59
C ASP A 316 19.33 -12.49 -6.71
N LYS A 317 19.64 -12.05 -7.92
CA LYS A 317 20.65 -11.02 -8.20
C LYS A 317 20.14 -9.62 -7.87
N MET A 318 18.86 -9.35 -8.15
CA MET A 318 18.25 -8.08 -7.76
C MET A 318 18.25 -7.90 -6.24
N LEU A 319 17.88 -8.93 -5.48
CA LEU A 319 17.95 -8.88 -4.03
C LEU A 319 19.38 -8.67 -3.53
N TYR A 320 20.35 -9.39 -4.10
CA TYR A 320 21.74 -9.26 -3.74
C TYR A 320 22.29 -7.84 -3.96
N PHE A 321 22.09 -7.29 -5.17
CA PHE A 321 22.68 -5.99 -5.51
C PHE A 321 21.90 -4.80 -4.95
N PHE A 322 20.55 -4.93 -4.80
CA PHE A 322 19.73 -3.82 -4.32
C PHE A 322 19.65 -3.75 -2.80
N TYR A 323 19.78 -4.89 -2.11
CA TYR A 323 19.58 -4.95 -0.66
C TYR A 323 20.71 -5.62 0.11
N GLY A 324 21.57 -6.41 -0.54
CA GLY A 324 22.68 -7.12 0.05
C GLY A 324 22.49 -8.63 0.16
N GLU A 325 23.59 -9.33 0.54
CA GLU A 325 23.65 -10.79 0.54
C GLU A 325 22.64 -11.45 1.48
N SER A 326 22.42 -10.89 2.67
CA SER A 326 21.47 -11.43 3.64
C SER A 326 20.02 -11.46 3.09
N PHE A 327 19.63 -10.47 2.30
CA PHE A 327 18.30 -10.45 1.68
C PHE A 327 18.17 -11.45 0.53
N ALA A 328 19.26 -11.79 -0.16
CA ALA A 328 19.26 -12.80 -1.22
C ALA A 328 18.94 -14.20 -0.71
N GLN A 329 19.19 -14.49 0.58
CA GLN A 329 18.80 -15.75 1.23
C GLN A 329 17.28 -15.94 1.22
N GLY A 330 16.51 -14.87 1.16
CA GLY A 330 15.06 -14.88 1.05
C GLY A 330 14.50 -15.19 -0.35
N ALA A 331 15.33 -15.54 -1.34
CA ALA A 331 14.89 -15.74 -2.73
C ALA A 331 13.75 -16.75 -2.89
N LYS A 332 13.72 -17.84 -2.11
CA LYS A 332 12.60 -18.81 -2.16
C LYS A 332 11.28 -18.15 -1.72
N THR A 333 11.30 -17.40 -0.64
CA THR A 333 10.15 -16.62 -0.14
C THR A 333 9.72 -15.59 -1.18
N PHE A 334 10.66 -14.91 -1.82
CA PHE A 334 10.41 -13.94 -2.88
C PHE A 334 9.64 -14.55 -4.05
N TYR A 335 10.01 -15.74 -4.51
CA TYR A 335 9.29 -16.41 -5.60
C TYR A 335 7.84 -16.74 -5.21
N VAL A 336 7.59 -17.17 -3.97
CA VAL A 336 6.21 -17.40 -3.49
C VAL A 336 5.45 -16.08 -3.44
N LEU A 337 6.05 -15.00 -2.95
CA LEU A 337 5.43 -13.67 -2.91
C LEU A 337 5.13 -13.10 -4.29
N LEU A 338 5.92 -13.41 -5.31
CA LEU A 338 5.60 -13.06 -6.70
C LEU A 338 4.30 -13.75 -7.18
N VAL A 339 4.11 -15.04 -6.82
CA VAL A 339 2.84 -15.74 -7.11
C VAL A 339 1.69 -15.11 -6.34
N VAL A 340 1.90 -14.72 -5.08
CA VAL A 340 0.92 -13.99 -4.27
C VAL A 340 0.44 -12.74 -5.00
N GLN A 341 1.33 -11.98 -5.64
CA GLN A 341 0.93 -10.75 -6.36
C GLN A 341 0.10 -11.05 -7.62
N LEU A 342 0.32 -12.16 -8.30
CA LEU A 342 -0.56 -12.58 -9.41
C LEU A 342 -1.98 -12.90 -8.92
N VAL A 343 -2.10 -13.60 -7.79
CA VAL A 343 -3.40 -13.88 -7.17
C VAL A 343 -4.06 -12.59 -6.67
N ASN A 344 -3.26 -11.67 -6.13
CA ASN A 344 -3.71 -10.38 -5.62
C ASN A 344 -4.40 -9.53 -6.69
N VAL A 345 -4.00 -9.62 -7.98
CA VAL A 345 -4.69 -8.95 -9.09
C VAL A 345 -6.18 -9.31 -9.09
N PHE A 346 -6.50 -10.59 -9.02
CA PHE A 346 -7.88 -11.08 -9.04
C PHE A 346 -8.62 -10.72 -7.74
N MET A 347 -8.02 -11.03 -6.59
CA MET A 347 -8.59 -10.75 -5.28
C MET A 347 -8.96 -9.26 -5.12
N PHE A 348 -8.05 -8.37 -5.49
CA PHE A 348 -8.23 -6.94 -5.32
C PHE A 348 -9.35 -6.39 -6.21
N LEU A 349 -9.39 -6.77 -7.49
CA LEU A 349 -10.45 -6.34 -8.41
C LEU A 349 -11.81 -6.91 -8.00
N GLN A 350 -11.90 -8.18 -7.63
CA GLN A 350 -13.16 -8.81 -7.21
C GLN A 350 -13.74 -8.16 -5.95
N THR A 351 -12.92 -7.91 -4.93
CA THR A 351 -13.36 -7.25 -3.70
C THR A 351 -13.74 -5.79 -3.95
N MET A 352 -13.01 -5.08 -4.81
CA MET A 352 -13.36 -3.74 -5.25
C MET A 352 -14.72 -3.72 -5.96
N TYR A 353 -14.98 -4.66 -6.88
CA TYR A 353 -16.25 -4.78 -7.57
C TYR A 353 -17.42 -5.08 -6.62
N LEU A 354 -17.25 -5.97 -5.64
CA LEU A 354 -18.29 -6.21 -4.61
C LEU A 354 -18.65 -4.92 -3.88
N ASN A 355 -17.66 -4.10 -3.53
CA ASN A 355 -17.90 -2.81 -2.88
C ASN A 355 -18.61 -1.80 -3.80
N ALA A 356 -18.18 -1.70 -5.07
CA ALA A 356 -18.76 -0.80 -6.06
C ALA A 356 -20.20 -1.19 -6.46
N LEU A 357 -20.52 -2.50 -6.42
CA LEU A 357 -21.86 -3.04 -6.69
C LEU A 357 -22.79 -3.05 -5.45
N ASN A 358 -22.48 -2.24 -4.42
CA ASN A 358 -23.25 -2.15 -3.18
C ASN A 358 -23.37 -3.46 -2.39
N ARG A 359 -22.32 -4.31 -2.43
CA ARG A 359 -22.23 -5.57 -1.66
C ARG A 359 -21.08 -5.56 -0.63
N PRO A 360 -20.89 -4.47 0.17
CA PRO A 360 -19.79 -4.39 1.13
C PRO A 360 -19.85 -5.47 2.21
N LYS A 361 -21.05 -5.95 2.57
CA LYS A 361 -21.22 -7.06 3.52
C LYS A 361 -20.60 -8.36 3.00
N GLU A 362 -20.75 -8.66 1.71
CA GLU A 362 -20.16 -9.85 1.08
C GLU A 362 -18.64 -9.71 1.01
N SER A 363 -18.15 -8.54 0.58
CA SER A 363 -16.72 -8.21 0.57
C SER A 363 -16.09 -8.39 1.96
N PHE A 364 -16.75 -7.85 3.01
CA PHE A 364 -16.29 -8.00 4.39
C PHE A 364 -16.23 -9.46 4.84
N LYS A 365 -17.32 -10.25 4.62
CA LYS A 365 -17.35 -11.66 5.02
C LYS A 365 -16.21 -12.46 4.40
N VAL A 366 -16.01 -12.30 3.08
CA VAL A 366 -14.95 -12.99 2.34
C VAL A 366 -13.58 -12.62 2.90
N THR A 367 -13.32 -11.33 3.09
CA THR A 367 -12.04 -10.82 3.61
C THR A 367 -11.81 -11.24 5.06
N ALA A 368 -12.85 -11.22 5.90
CA ALA A 368 -12.73 -11.60 7.32
C ALA A 368 -12.41 -13.10 7.49
N VAL A 369 -13.07 -13.97 6.70
CA VAL A 369 -12.77 -15.42 6.71
C VAL A 369 -11.34 -15.68 6.28
N ALA A 370 -10.89 -15.03 5.19
CA ALA A 370 -9.53 -15.20 4.69
C ALA A 370 -8.49 -14.63 5.67
N ALA A 371 -8.76 -13.49 6.31
CA ALA A 371 -7.88 -12.90 7.31
C ALA A 371 -7.76 -13.77 8.57
N ALA A 372 -8.87 -14.33 9.05
CA ALA A 372 -8.84 -15.28 10.16
C ALA A 372 -8.02 -16.54 9.83
N ALA A 373 -8.23 -17.10 8.62
CA ALA A 373 -7.45 -18.23 8.14
C ALA A 373 -5.96 -17.89 7.99
N ASN A 374 -5.62 -16.66 7.56
CA ASN A 374 -4.22 -16.21 7.45
C ASN A 374 -3.53 -16.23 8.82
N ILE A 375 -4.14 -15.63 9.84
CA ILE A 375 -3.60 -15.65 11.20
C ILE A 375 -3.37 -17.10 11.67
N VAL A 376 -4.34 -17.99 11.49
CA VAL A 376 -4.21 -19.39 11.90
C VAL A 376 -3.07 -20.09 11.16
N LEU A 377 -2.99 -19.94 9.84
CA LEU A 377 -1.94 -20.55 9.03
C LEU A 377 -0.55 -19.98 9.36
N ASP A 378 -0.44 -18.68 9.64
CA ASP A 378 0.81 -18.06 10.07
C ASP A 378 1.31 -18.65 11.38
N PHE A 379 0.42 -18.81 12.39
CA PHE A 379 0.77 -19.46 13.64
C PHE A 379 1.21 -20.93 13.47
N MET A 380 0.69 -21.63 12.45
CA MET A 380 1.04 -23.01 12.15
C MET A 380 2.32 -23.13 11.32
N LEU A 381 2.50 -22.29 10.30
CA LEU A 381 3.56 -22.46 9.30
C LEU A 381 4.85 -21.71 9.64
N ILE A 382 4.75 -20.50 10.22
CA ILE A 382 5.93 -19.68 10.51
C ILE A 382 6.90 -20.38 11.47
N PRO A 383 6.46 -21.01 12.59
CA PRO A 383 7.38 -21.71 13.50
C PRO A 383 8.08 -22.91 12.84
N VAL A 384 7.47 -23.54 11.82
CA VAL A 384 7.97 -24.78 11.20
C VAL A 384 8.89 -24.51 10.03
N ILE A 385 8.54 -23.57 9.16
CA ILE A 385 9.26 -23.32 7.90
C ILE A 385 9.67 -21.84 7.71
N GLY A 386 9.64 -21.05 8.78
CA GLY A 386 10.16 -19.68 8.79
C GLY A 386 9.35 -18.72 7.91
N ILE A 387 10.02 -17.70 7.34
CA ILE A 387 9.39 -16.67 6.53
C ILE A 387 8.71 -17.18 5.25
N ILE A 388 9.12 -18.32 4.74
CA ILE A 388 8.44 -18.95 3.61
C ILE A 388 7.04 -19.43 4.02
N GLY A 389 6.85 -19.80 5.30
CA GLY A 389 5.57 -20.15 5.89
C GLY A 389 4.57 -19.01 5.82
N ALA A 390 5.00 -17.79 6.15
CA ALA A 390 4.19 -16.59 6.01
C ALA A 390 3.76 -16.37 4.53
N ALA A 391 4.69 -16.48 3.59
CA ALA A 391 4.38 -16.33 2.16
C ALA A 391 3.40 -17.40 1.65
N ILE A 392 3.53 -18.66 2.11
CA ILE A 392 2.61 -19.74 1.75
C ILE A 392 1.22 -19.52 2.38
N ALA A 393 1.16 -19.12 3.65
CA ALA A 393 -0.09 -18.78 4.33
C ALA A 393 -0.84 -17.69 3.57
N THR A 394 -0.13 -16.61 3.21
CA THR A 394 -0.67 -15.51 2.41
C THR A 394 -1.12 -15.97 1.02
N LEU A 395 -0.37 -16.85 0.34
CA LEU A 395 -0.78 -17.40 -0.95
C LEU A 395 -2.08 -18.20 -0.86
N ILE A 396 -2.18 -19.09 0.13
CA ILE A 396 -3.38 -19.90 0.36
C ILE A 396 -4.58 -19.02 0.65
N THR A 397 -4.42 -18.05 1.55
CA THR A 397 -5.55 -17.24 2.03
C THR A 397 -5.98 -16.18 1.02
N MET A 398 -5.07 -15.59 0.24
CA MET A 398 -5.44 -14.72 -0.87
C MET A 398 -6.12 -15.49 -2.01
N THR A 399 -5.68 -16.73 -2.28
CA THR A 399 -6.36 -17.62 -3.24
C THR A 399 -7.77 -17.95 -2.75
N MET A 400 -7.93 -18.28 -1.47
CA MET A 400 -9.23 -18.52 -0.85
C MET A 400 -10.12 -17.27 -0.91
N ASN A 401 -9.58 -16.10 -0.58
CA ASN A 401 -10.30 -14.82 -0.68
C ASN A 401 -10.78 -14.56 -2.11
N SER A 402 -9.88 -14.70 -3.10
CA SER A 402 -10.21 -14.53 -4.51
C SER A 402 -11.30 -15.52 -4.95
N PHE A 403 -11.22 -16.78 -4.54
CA PHE A 403 -12.21 -17.78 -4.86
C PHE A 403 -13.58 -17.49 -4.25
N LEU A 404 -13.63 -17.12 -2.96
CA LEU A 404 -14.88 -16.75 -2.29
C LEU A 404 -15.48 -15.46 -2.89
N ALA A 405 -14.65 -14.47 -3.21
CA ALA A 405 -15.08 -13.24 -3.88
C ALA A 405 -15.63 -13.52 -5.28
N TYR A 406 -14.99 -14.43 -6.03
CA TYR A 406 -15.50 -14.91 -7.32
C TYR A 406 -16.88 -15.56 -7.17
N LEU A 407 -17.08 -16.45 -6.19
CA LEU A 407 -18.36 -17.08 -5.94
C LEU A 407 -19.47 -16.07 -5.57
N ALA A 408 -19.13 -15.03 -4.83
CA ALA A 408 -20.06 -13.96 -4.50
C ALA A 408 -20.40 -13.10 -5.74
N LEU A 409 -19.38 -12.70 -6.50
CA LEU A 409 -19.51 -11.79 -7.62
C LEU A 409 -20.22 -12.41 -8.83
N ARG A 410 -19.98 -13.69 -9.13
CA ARG A 410 -20.61 -14.42 -10.24
C ARG A 410 -22.15 -14.55 -10.11
N ARG A 411 -22.69 -14.29 -8.90
CA ARG A 411 -24.15 -14.24 -8.67
C ARG A 411 -24.79 -12.93 -9.09
N ILE A 412 -23.96 -11.92 -9.38
CA ILE A 412 -24.40 -10.55 -9.63
C ILE A 412 -24.11 -10.16 -11.09
N ILE A 413 -22.90 -10.50 -11.56
CA ILE A 413 -22.42 -10.20 -12.91
C ILE A 413 -21.77 -11.43 -13.55
N SER A 414 -21.72 -11.47 -14.87
CA SER A 414 -21.06 -12.51 -15.64
C SER A 414 -19.56 -12.18 -15.76
N LEU A 415 -18.72 -13.03 -15.16
CA LEU A 415 -17.27 -12.83 -15.12
C LEU A 415 -16.62 -13.47 -16.34
N LYS A 416 -16.54 -12.71 -17.43
CA LYS A 416 -15.81 -13.12 -18.64
C LYS A 416 -14.38 -12.59 -18.57
N LEU A 417 -13.42 -13.34 -19.09
CA LEU A 417 -12.04 -12.91 -19.24
C LEU A 417 -11.71 -12.73 -20.73
N GLU A 418 -10.96 -11.70 -21.04
CA GLU A 418 -10.45 -11.43 -22.38
C GLU A 418 -9.22 -12.31 -22.66
N PHE A 419 -9.46 -13.55 -23.08
CA PHE A 419 -8.38 -14.53 -23.29
C PHE A 419 -7.34 -14.08 -24.31
N GLN A 420 -7.71 -13.28 -25.32
CA GLN A 420 -6.78 -12.80 -26.32
C GLN A 420 -5.74 -11.86 -25.74
N GLY A 421 -6.16 -10.84 -24.96
CA GLY A 421 -5.24 -9.91 -24.30
C GLY A 421 -4.33 -10.62 -23.30
N ILE A 422 -4.90 -11.52 -22.47
CA ILE A 422 -4.12 -12.32 -21.51
C ILE A 422 -3.09 -13.20 -22.23
N ARG A 423 -3.48 -13.88 -23.33
CA ARG A 423 -2.56 -14.68 -24.13
C ARG A 423 -1.42 -13.85 -24.70
N ASN A 424 -1.73 -12.67 -25.21
CA ASN A 424 -0.70 -11.77 -25.79
C ASN A 424 0.30 -11.31 -24.73
N ILE A 425 -0.17 -10.99 -23.51
CA ILE A 425 0.67 -10.66 -22.35
C ILE A 425 1.56 -11.85 -21.98
N LEU A 426 1.02 -13.07 -21.91
CA LEU A 426 1.77 -14.27 -21.59
C LEU A 426 2.85 -14.56 -22.65
N ILE A 427 2.52 -14.49 -23.93
CA ILE A 427 3.47 -14.71 -25.02
C ILE A 427 4.60 -13.66 -24.96
N ALA A 428 4.27 -12.37 -24.85
CA ALA A 428 5.26 -11.32 -24.77
C ALA A 428 6.18 -11.49 -23.53
N SER A 429 5.61 -11.89 -22.38
CA SER A 429 6.38 -12.13 -21.15
C SER A 429 7.27 -13.37 -21.24
N ILE A 430 6.83 -14.45 -21.90
CA ILE A 430 7.65 -15.64 -22.12
C ILE A 430 8.82 -15.32 -23.04
N ILE A 431 8.58 -14.62 -24.15
CA ILE A 431 9.66 -14.24 -25.10
C ILE A 431 10.65 -13.29 -24.41
N MET A 432 10.16 -12.32 -23.65
CA MET A 432 10.99 -11.47 -22.78
C MET A 432 11.84 -12.33 -21.83
N GLY A 433 11.22 -13.30 -21.16
CA GLY A 433 11.89 -14.20 -20.22
C GLY A 433 12.99 -15.04 -20.90
N LEU A 434 12.73 -15.55 -22.11
CA LEU A 434 13.75 -16.26 -22.89
C LEU A 434 14.93 -15.35 -23.24
N GLY A 435 14.67 -14.11 -23.65
CA GLY A 435 15.72 -13.11 -23.92
C GLY A 435 16.57 -12.80 -22.68
N VAL A 436 15.93 -12.58 -21.53
CA VAL A 436 16.58 -12.36 -20.23
C VAL A 436 17.40 -13.59 -19.80
N ARG A 437 16.85 -14.81 -19.97
CA ARG A 437 17.55 -16.05 -19.65
C ARG A 437 18.78 -16.25 -20.55
N CYS A 438 18.65 -15.99 -21.85
CA CYS A 438 19.76 -16.05 -22.79
C CYS A 438 20.89 -15.09 -22.38
N TYR A 439 20.55 -13.85 -22.05
CA TYR A 439 21.52 -12.88 -21.54
C TYR A 439 22.22 -13.39 -20.26
N ARG A 440 21.45 -13.92 -19.28
CA ARG A 440 21.98 -14.45 -18.02
C ARG A 440 22.96 -15.63 -18.22
N VAL A 441 22.76 -16.45 -19.26
CA VAL A 441 23.67 -17.56 -19.59
C VAL A 441 24.96 -17.06 -20.24
N LEU A 442 24.86 -16.02 -21.09
CA LEU A 442 26.00 -15.46 -21.82
C LEU A 442 26.86 -14.49 -21.02
N VAL A 443 26.22 -13.76 -20.08
CA VAL A 443 26.85 -12.68 -19.31
C VAL A 443 26.74 -12.98 -17.83
N PRO A 444 27.87 -13.17 -17.12
CA PRO A 444 27.83 -13.35 -15.65
C PRO A 444 27.37 -12.05 -14.99
N LEU A 445 26.28 -12.14 -14.17
CA LEU A 445 25.76 -11.00 -13.43
C LEU A 445 26.63 -10.72 -12.20
N SER A 446 27.79 -10.12 -12.42
CA SER A 446 28.81 -9.86 -11.40
C SER A 446 28.68 -8.49 -10.73
N ASN A 447 27.93 -7.57 -11.31
CA ASN A 447 27.71 -6.23 -10.76
C ASN A 447 26.28 -5.72 -11.03
N ILE A 448 25.93 -4.61 -10.37
CA ILE A 448 24.59 -4.00 -10.47
C ILE A 448 24.25 -3.59 -11.93
N TRP A 449 25.22 -3.07 -12.68
CA TRP A 449 24.99 -2.61 -14.05
C TRP A 449 24.65 -3.76 -14.99
N LEU A 450 25.38 -4.87 -14.90
CA LEU A 450 25.10 -6.08 -15.67
C LEU A 450 23.76 -6.73 -15.28
N THR A 451 23.23 -6.43 -14.09
CA THR A 451 21.89 -6.87 -13.66
C THR A 451 20.81 -5.92 -14.14
N LEU A 452 21.08 -4.61 -14.24
CA LEU A 452 20.12 -3.62 -14.75
C LEU A 452 19.91 -3.72 -16.26
N ILE A 453 20.95 -4.07 -17.02
CA ILE A 453 20.84 -4.22 -18.50
C ILE A 453 19.73 -5.20 -18.90
N PRO A 454 19.67 -6.45 -18.42
CA PRO A 454 18.60 -7.38 -18.80
C PRO A 454 17.22 -6.94 -18.31
N ILE A 455 17.11 -6.16 -17.23
CA ILE A 455 15.84 -5.58 -16.77
C ILE A 455 15.36 -4.56 -17.80
N MET A 456 16.22 -3.61 -18.19
CA MET A 456 15.87 -2.58 -19.18
C MET A 456 15.59 -3.19 -20.57
N PHE A 457 16.47 -4.09 -21.02
CA PHE A 457 16.27 -4.83 -22.28
C PHE A 457 14.96 -5.62 -22.27
N GLY A 458 14.71 -6.36 -21.19
CA GLY A 458 13.46 -7.13 -21.01
C GLY A 458 12.23 -6.25 -21.05
N ALA A 459 12.24 -5.11 -20.34
CA ALA A 459 11.13 -4.18 -20.35
C ALA A 459 10.86 -3.60 -21.75
N ILE A 460 11.89 -3.18 -22.46
CA ILE A 460 11.78 -2.66 -23.84
C ILE A 460 11.26 -3.75 -24.77
N LEU A 461 11.83 -4.95 -24.71
CA LEU A 461 11.42 -6.07 -25.52
C LEU A 461 9.95 -6.45 -25.27
N TYR A 462 9.53 -6.51 -23.99
CA TYR A 462 8.15 -6.79 -23.60
C TYR A 462 7.19 -5.76 -24.18
N ILE A 463 7.46 -4.46 -23.98
CA ILE A 463 6.61 -3.38 -24.50
C ILE A 463 6.52 -3.46 -26.02
N PHE A 464 7.64 -3.65 -26.71
CA PHE A 464 7.68 -3.76 -28.16
C PHE A 464 6.84 -4.93 -28.68
N LEU A 465 6.98 -6.11 -28.06
CA LEU A 465 6.22 -7.31 -28.43
C LEU A 465 4.73 -7.13 -28.15
N LEU A 466 4.38 -6.57 -27.00
CA LEU A 466 2.99 -6.33 -26.61
C LEU A 466 2.30 -5.39 -27.61
N LEU A 467 2.94 -4.27 -28.00
CA LEU A 467 2.40 -3.33 -28.98
C LEU A 467 2.28 -3.92 -30.40
N LYS A 468 3.07 -4.95 -30.72
CA LYS A 468 2.93 -5.69 -31.99
C LYS A 468 1.81 -6.75 -31.95
N LEU A 469 1.66 -7.44 -30.81
CA LEU A 469 0.71 -8.56 -30.66
C LEU A 469 -0.71 -8.09 -30.34
N ASP A 470 -0.84 -6.92 -29.69
CA ASP A 470 -2.12 -6.42 -29.22
C ASP A 470 -2.42 -5.03 -29.81
N THR A 471 -3.25 -5.04 -30.87
CA THR A 471 -3.66 -3.79 -31.53
C THR A 471 -4.55 -2.93 -30.64
N ASN A 472 -5.38 -3.53 -29.76
CA ASN A 472 -6.27 -2.78 -28.87
C ASN A 472 -5.47 -1.96 -27.85
N ILE A 473 -4.49 -2.60 -27.19
CA ILE A 473 -3.61 -1.92 -26.24
C ILE A 473 -2.79 -0.84 -26.93
N ARG A 474 -2.28 -1.13 -28.14
CA ARG A 474 -1.54 -0.14 -28.93
C ARG A 474 -2.38 1.09 -29.25
N ASP A 475 -3.59 0.89 -29.75
CA ASP A 475 -4.46 1.99 -30.20
C ASP A 475 -4.94 2.83 -29.00
N GLU A 476 -5.23 2.22 -27.83
CA GLU A 476 -5.53 2.95 -26.61
C GLU A 476 -4.32 3.78 -26.12
N LEU A 477 -3.10 3.23 -26.13
CA LEU A 477 -1.91 3.98 -25.73
C LEU A 477 -1.61 5.15 -26.67
N ILE A 478 -1.85 4.98 -27.99
CA ILE A 478 -1.73 6.06 -28.97
C ILE A 478 -2.79 7.16 -28.70
N GLN A 479 -4.03 6.79 -28.38
CA GLN A 479 -5.06 7.76 -28.03
C GLN A 479 -4.71 8.54 -26.76
N ILE A 480 -4.19 7.87 -25.73
CA ILE A 480 -3.72 8.52 -24.49
C ILE A 480 -2.56 9.47 -24.81
N GLY A 481 -1.59 9.04 -25.62
CA GLY A 481 -0.45 9.86 -26.05
C GLY A 481 -0.91 11.14 -26.76
N LYS A 482 -1.85 11.02 -27.71
CA LYS A 482 -2.45 12.18 -28.40
C LYS A 482 -3.20 13.13 -27.45
N GLN A 483 -3.89 12.61 -26.43
CA GLN A 483 -4.59 13.44 -25.44
C GLN A 483 -3.63 14.18 -24.49
N ILE A 484 -2.42 13.66 -24.27
CA ILE A 484 -1.38 14.28 -23.43
C ILE A 484 -0.50 15.27 -24.23
N GLY A 485 -0.66 15.34 -25.56
CA GLY A 485 0.05 16.30 -26.41
C GLY A 485 1.39 15.78 -26.96
N PHE A 486 1.64 14.50 -26.91
CA PHE A 486 2.68 13.86 -27.72
C PHE A 486 2.10 13.69 -29.15
N GLN A 487 2.50 14.59 -30.05
CA GLN A 487 2.28 14.45 -31.50
C GLN A 487 3.21 13.41 -32.08
#